data_cfd8f64805824123d528e686d3bcb7a9
#
_entry.id   cfd8f64805824123d528e686d3bcb7a9
#
_cell.length_a   1.000
_cell.length_b   1.000
_cell.length_c   1.000
_cell.angle_alpha   90.00
_cell.angle_beta   90.00
_cell.angle_gamma   90.00
#
_symmetry.space_group_name_H-M   'P 1'
#
loop_
_entity.id
_entity.type
_entity.pdbx_description
1 polymer ?
#
loop_
_entity_poly.entity_id
_entity_poly.type
_entity_poly.pdbx_seq_one_letter_code
_entity_poly.pdbx_strand_id
1 'polypeptide(L)'
;MDANSKVTVIGAGLMGHALALVHAAGGHQVKMQDVSEAQLKRGVELIASALQTMVDAGAIDAAERTKIIARVTPVPALADAVADADLIVEAVVENIPVKTQVFSEIDAAAPLMAILASNTSSLDIFPLVPARRLQRCVI
;
A
#
# COMPACT_ATOMS: atom_id res chain seq x y z
N MET A 1 -4.25 13.73 -6.64
CA MET A 1 -4.14 12.41 -7.29
C MET A 1 -5.38 12.21 -8.15
N ASP A 2 -5.20 11.79 -9.38
CA ASP A 2 -6.32 11.52 -10.28
C ASP A 2 -6.93 10.16 -9.96
N ALA A 3 -8.20 9.92 -10.37
CA ALA A 3 -8.92 8.67 -10.12
C ALA A 3 -8.22 7.41 -10.69
N ASN A 4 -7.23 7.58 -11.55
CA ASN A 4 -6.42 6.49 -12.14
C ASN A 4 -5.00 6.40 -11.55
N SER A 5 -4.69 7.11 -10.47
CA SER A 5 -3.37 7.04 -9.85
C SER A 5 -3.08 5.61 -9.38
N LYS A 6 -1.84 5.19 -9.58
CA LYS A 6 -1.33 3.87 -9.16
C LYS A 6 -0.79 3.97 -7.75
N VAL A 7 -1.39 3.22 -6.85
CA VAL A 7 -1.00 3.20 -5.44
C VAL A 7 -0.31 1.87 -5.14
N THR A 8 0.80 1.94 -4.43
CA THR A 8 1.44 0.74 -3.88
C THR A 8 1.44 0.82 -2.36
N VAL A 9 0.95 -0.22 -1.71
CA VAL A 9 1.02 -0.37 -0.25
C VAL A 9 2.06 -1.43 0.08
N ILE A 10 3.08 -1.05 0.85
CA ILE A 10 4.17 -1.92 1.28
C ILE A 10 3.89 -2.44 2.68
N GLY A 11 3.75 -3.76 2.81
CA GLY A 11 3.28 -4.44 4.02
C GLY A 11 1.79 -4.78 3.90
N ALA A 12 1.44 -6.07 3.96
CA ALA A 12 0.06 -6.57 3.89
C ALA A 12 -0.51 -6.92 5.27
N GLY A 13 0.10 -6.39 6.34
CA GLY A 13 -0.31 -6.60 7.72
C GLY A 13 -1.62 -5.91 8.10
N LEU A 14 -1.80 -5.66 9.41
CA LEU A 14 -3.03 -5.10 9.96
C LEU A 14 -3.44 -3.76 9.33
N MET A 15 -2.50 -2.85 9.13
CA MET A 15 -2.79 -1.56 8.51
C MET A 15 -2.74 -1.63 6.98
N GLY A 16 -1.80 -2.40 6.42
CA GLY A 16 -1.57 -2.41 4.99
C GLY A 16 -2.77 -2.89 4.16
N HIS A 17 -3.43 -3.99 4.55
CA HIS A 17 -4.62 -4.43 3.83
C HIS A 17 -5.79 -3.43 3.93
N ALA A 18 -5.94 -2.76 5.08
CA ALA A 18 -6.95 -1.73 5.25
C ALA A 18 -6.68 -0.49 4.38
N LEU A 19 -5.41 -0.05 4.31
CA LEU A 19 -5.00 1.03 3.43
C LEU A 19 -5.19 0.66 1.96
N ALA A 20 -4.85 -0.57 1.56
CA ALA A 20 -5.11 -1.07 0.22
C ALA A 20 -6.61 -1.05 -0.13
N LEU A 21 -7.47 -1.48 0.80
CA LEU A 21 -8.92 -1.40 0.65
C LEU A 21 -9.41 0.03 0.46
N VAL A 22 -8.96 0.97 1.29
CA VAL A 22 -9.40 2.39 1.22
C VAL A 22 -9.04 3.00 -0.13
N HIS A 23 -7.83 2.79 -0.61
CA HIS A 23 -7.42 3.30 -1.92
C HIS A 23 -8.17 2.63 -3.08
N ALA A 24 -8.39 1.31 -3.01
CA ALA A 24 -9.17 0.59 -4.03
C ALA A 24 -10.64 1.04 -4.05
N ALA A 25 -11.25 1.29 -2.89
CA ALA A 25 -12.59 1.86 -2.78
C ALA A 25 -12.65 3.28 -3.34
N GLY A 26 -11.57 4.05 -3.20
CA GLY A 26 -11.41 5.37 -3.83
C GLY A 26 -11.20 5.35 -5.35
N GLY A 27 -11.18 4.15 -5.97
CA GLY A 27 -11.10 3.99 -7.43
C GLY A 27 -9.68 3.75 -7.97
N HIS A 28 -8.65 3.75 -7.12
CA HIS A 28 -7.27 3.59 -7.54
C HIS A 28 -6.91 2.12 -7.83
N GLN A 29 -5.98 1.90 -8.77
CA GLN A 29 -5.31 0.61 -8.93
C GLN A 29 -4.28 0.45 -7.82
N VAL A 30 -4.36 -0.63 -7.06
CA VAL A 30 -3.54 -0.84 -5.87
C VAL A 30 -2.70 -2.11 -6.02
N LYS A 31 -1.39 -1.97 -5.91
CA LYS A 31 -0.49 -3.09 -5.65
C LYS A 31 -0.26 -3.20 -4.14
N MET A 32 -0.62 -4.34 -3.56
CA MET A 32 -0.36 -4.65 -2.16
C MET A 32 0.84 -5.59 -2.07
N GLN A 33 1.91 -5.13 -1.47
CA GLN A 33 3.19 -5.85 -1.42
C GLN A 33 3.47 -6.40 -0.01
N ASP A 34 3.97 -7.62 0.05
CA ASP A 34 4.60 -8.20 1.25
C ASP A 34 5.57 -9.31 0.80
N VAL A 35 6.66 -9.49 1.54
CA VAL A 35 7.62 -10.59 1.30
C VAL A 35 7.05 -11.96 1.64
N SER A 36 5.99 -12.01 2.44
CA SER A 36 5.28 -13.21 2.85
C SER A 36 4.05 -13.44 1.99
N GLU A 37 4.06 -14.49 1.17
CA GLU A 37 2.88 -14.91 0.40
C GLU A 37 1.67 -15.23 1.29
N ALA A 38 1.91 -15.76 2.49
CA ALA A 38 0.86 -16.02 3.47
C ALA A 38 0.20 -14.72 3.96
N GLN A 39 0.99 -13.65 4.17
CA GLN A 39 0.45 -12.34 4.53
C GLN A 39 -0.31 -11.71 3.36
N LEU A 40 0.17 -11.83 2.14
CA LEU A 40 -0.55 -11.36 0.95
C LEU A 40 -1.92 -12.03 0.81
N LYS A 41 -1.96 -13.37 0.92
CA LYS A 41 -3.19 -14.14 0.88
C LYS A 41 -4.16 -13.69 1.98
N ARG A 42 -3.67 -13.61 3.22
CA ARG A 42 -4.47 -13.14 4.36
C ARG A 42 -4.99 -11.73 4.15
N GLY A 43 -4.18 -10.82 3.63
CA GLY A 43 -4.58 -9.44 3.34
C GLY A 43 -5.74 -9.39 2.34
N VAL A 44 -5.68 -10.17 1.27
CA VAL A 44 -6.77 -10.27 0.28
C VAL A 44 -8.05 -10.84 0.91
N GLU A 45 -7.94 -11.88 1.75
CA GLU A 45 -9.08 -12.46 2.46
C GLU A 45 -9.73 -11.45 3.42
N LEU A 46 -8.94 -10.66 4.13
CA LEU A 46 -9.43 -9.62 5.04
C LEU A 46 -10.15 -8.50 4.27
N ILE A 47 -9.60 -8.05 3.15
CA ILE A 47 -10.27 -7.09 2.25
C ILE A 47 -11.61 -7.64 1.77
N ALA A 48 -11.64 -8.88 1.31
CA ALA A 48 -12.88 -9.50 0.82
C ALA A 48 -13.94 -9.63 1.92
N SER A 49 -13.53 -9.96 3.15
CA SER A 49 -14.40 -10.06 4.32
C SER A 49 -14.96 -8.68 4.73
N ALA A 50 -14.11 -7.66 4.79
CA ALA A 50 -14.53 -6.29 5.11
C ALA A 50 -15.56 -5.77 4.10
N LEU A 51 -15.31 -5.98 2.81
CA LEU A 51 -16.25 -5.59 1.76
C LEU A 51 -17.56 -6.38 1.82
N GLN A 52 -17.54 -7.66 2.21
CA GLN A 52 -18.78 -8.42 2.42
C GLN A 52 -19.59 -7.82 3.56
N THR A 53 -18.96 -7.44 4.67
CA THR A 53 -19.64 -6.74 5.77
C THR A 53 -20.30 -5.44 5.29
N MET A 54 -19.66 -4.69 4.39
CA MET A 54 -20.23 -3.46 3.81
C MET A 54 -21.44 -3.77 2.92
N VAL A 55 -21.42 -4.87 2.18
CA VAL A 55 -22.59 -5.32 1.39
C VAL A 55 -23.74 -5.71 2.30
N ASP A 56 -23.47 -6.50 3.34
CA ASP A 56 -24.49 -6.98 4.29
C ASP A 56 -25.13 -5.81 5.05
N ALA A 57 -24.37 -4.75 5.29
CA ALA A 57 -24.84 -3.50 5.90
C ALA A 57 -25.56 -2.57 4.89
N GLY A 58 -25.60 -2.90 3.60
CA GLY A 58 -26.20 -2.06 2.57
C GLY A 58 -25.41 -0.79 2.23
N ALA A 59 -24.14 -0.72 2.61
CA ALA A 59 -23.27 0.42 2.32
C ALA A 59 -22.76 0.43 0.87
N ILE A 60 -22.56 -0.74 0.29
CA ILE A 60 -22.22 -0.95 -1.13
C ILE A 60 -23.03 -2.13 -1.67
N ASP A 61 -23.15 -2.26 -2.99
CA ASP A 61 -23.73 -3.43 -3.62
C ASP A 61 -22.66 -4.48 -4.00
N ALA A 62 -23.12 -5.68 -4.41
CA ALA A 62 -22.23 -6.78 -4.78
C ALA A 62 -21.38 -6.47 -6.03
N ALA A 63 -21.91 -5.63 -6.94
CA ALA A 63 -21.18 -5.23 -8.14
C ALA A 63 -20.02 -4.28 -7.79
N GLU A 64 -20.24 -3.34 -6.87
CA GLU A 64 -19.18 -2.44 -6.40
C GLU A 64 -18.12 -3.20 -5.60
N ARG A 65 -18.54 -4.16 -4.74
CA ARG A 65 -17.60 -5.07 -4.06
C ARG A 65 -16.66 -5.74 -5.07
N THR A 66 -17.21 -6.29 -6.13
CA THR A 66 -16.42 -6.99 -7.16
C THR A 66 -15.42 -6.05 -7.83
N LYS A 67 -15.84 -4.83 -8.15
CA LYS A 67 -14.96 -3.82 -8.75
C LYS A 67 -13.81 -3.41 -7.81
N ILE A 68 -14.09 -3.23 -6.53
CA ILE A 68 -13.08 -2.84 -5.53
C ILE A 68 -12.03 -3.95 -5.40
N ILE A 69 -12.45 -5.21 -5.25
CA ILE A 69 -11.52 -6.35 -5.15
C ILE A 69 -10.64 -6.44 -6.40
N ALA A 70 -11.21 -6.25 -7.59
CA ALA A 70 -10.49 -6.33 -8.86
C ALA A 70 -9.38 -5.26 -9.02
N ARG A 71 -9.42 -4.18 -8.23
CA ARG A 71 -8.38 -3.14 -8.22
C ARG A 71 -7.17 -3.48 -7.36
N VAL A 72 -7.25 -4.52 -6.52
CA VAL A 72 -6.15 -4.92 -5.62
C VAL A 72 -5.37 -6.08 -6.22
N THR A 73 -4.09 -5.89 -6.45
CA THR A 73 -3.16 -6.91 -6.95
C THR A 73 -2.10 -7.21 -5.89
N PRO A 74 -2.04 -8.43 -5.36
CA PRO A 74 -0.95 -8.84 -4.47
C PRO A 74 0.35 -9.02 -5.28
N VAL A 75 1.46 -8.46 -4.78
CA VAL A 75 2.77 -8.50 -5.45
C VAL A 75 3.86 -8.83 -4.42
N PRO A 76 4.58 -9.95 -4.54
CA PRO A 76 5.61 -10.33 -3.56
C PRO A 76 6.91 -9.52 -3.70
N ALA A 77 7.32 -9.15 -4.92
CA ALA A 77 8.56 -8.43 -5.17
C ALA A 77 8.36 -6.91 -5.02
N LEU A 78 9.11 -6.27 -4.11
CA LEU A 78 8.99 -4.84 -3.85
C LEU A 78 9.30 -4.00 -5.10
N ALA A 79 10.36 -4.34 -5.84
CA ALA A 79 10.74 -3.61 -7.04
C ALA A 79 9.62 -3.58 -8.09
N ASP A 80 8.93 -4.71 -8.30
CA ASP A 80 7.80 -4.82 -9.25
C ASP A 80 6.57 -4.04 -8.74
N ALA A 81 6.38 -4.01 -7.44
CA ALA A 81 5.27 -3.31 -6.83
C ALA A 81 5.37 -1.79 -7.02
N VAL A 82 6.58 -1.22 -6.86
CA VAL A 82 6.80 0.24 -6.87
C VAL A 82 7.18 0.81 -8.24
N ALA A 83 7.47 -0.03 -9.24
CA ALA A 83 8.07 0.38 -10.52
C ALA A 83 7.29 1.48 -11.28
N ASP A 84 5.99 1.55 -11.11
CA ASP A 84 5.10 2.49 -11.80
C ASP A 84 4.15 3.23 -10.84
N ALA A 85 4.49 3.28 -9.55
CA ALA A 85 3.66 3.90 -8.52
C ALA A 85 3.69 5.43 -8.59
N ASP A 86 2.52 6.05 -8.41
CA ASP A 86 2.36 7.50 -8.18
C ASP A 86 2.41 7.81 -6.68
N LEU A 87 1.85 6.92 -5.86
CA LEU A 87 1.87 6.98 -4.41
C LEU A 87 2.33 5.63 -3.85
N ILE A 88 3.27 5.68 -2.92
CA ILE A 88 3.75 4.51 -2.16
C ILE A 88 3.42 4.76 -0.70
N VAL A 89 2.66 3.86 -0.09
CA VAL A 89 2.30 3.90 1.33
C VAL A 89 3.06 2.79 2.05
N GLU A 90 4.02 3.16 2.88
CA GLU A 90 4.78 2.23 3.69
C GLU A 90 4.01 1.92 4.99
N ALA A 91 3.75 0.65 5.23
CA ALA A 91 3.03 0.12 6.39
C ALA A 91 3.69 -1.16 6.95
N VAL A 92 5.04 -1.23 6.88
CA VAL A 92 5.79 -2.33 7.48
C VAL A 92 5.92 -2.16 9.00
N VAL A 93 6.49 -3.16 9.66
CA VAL A 93 6.70 -3.13 11.12
C VAL A 93 7.50 -1.91 11.58
N GLU A 94 7.20 -1.38 12.77
CA GLU A 94 7.89 -0.26 13.39
C GLU A 94 9.30 -0.66 13.87
N ASN A 95 10.20 -0.86 12.91
CA ASN A 95 11.57 -1.29 13.12
C ASN A 95 12.51 -0.50 12.21
N ILE A 96 13.46 0.26 12.80
CA ILE A 96 14.37 1.15 12.06
C ILE A 96 15.17 0.41 10.97
N PRO A 97 15.86 -0.71 11.24
CA PRO A 97 16.56 -1.47 10.21
C PRO A 97 15.66 -1.90 9.04
N VAL A 98 14.46 -2.39 9.32
CA VAL A 98 13.51 -2.82 8.27
C VAL A 98 13.06 -1.63 7.43
N LYS A 99 12.67 -0.52 8.04
CA LYS A 99 12.25 0.68 7.30
C LYS A 99 13.40 1.26 6.48
N THR A 100 14.63 1.30 7.02
CA THR A 100 15.81 1.78 6.28
C THR A 100 16.03 0.95 5.01
N GLN A 101 15.95 -0.37 5.11
CA GLN A 101 16.06 -1.25 3.96
C GLN A 101 14.94 -1.01 2.95
N VAL A 102 13.70 -0.97 3.40
CA VAL A 102 12.52 -0.74 2.54
C VAL A 102 12.62 0.60 1.81
N PHE A 103 12.98 1.69 2.49
CA PHE A 103 13.16 2.99 1.84
C PHE A 103 14.30 3.00 0.81
N SER A 104 15.38 2.27 1.08
CA SER A 104 16.47 2.09 0.12
C SER A 104 16.02 1.34 -1.13
N GLU A 105 15.26 0.26 -0.96
CA GLU A 105 14.72 -0.52 -2.08
C GLU A 105 13.68 0.27 -2.89
N ILE A 106 12.81 1.02 -2.23
CA ILE A 106 11.88 1.96 -2.89
C ILE A 106 12.66 2.99 -3.70
N ASP A 107 13.71 3.56 -3.11
CA ASP A 107 14.52 4.58 -3.78
C ASP A 107 15.21 4.06 -5.05
N ALA A 108 15.62 2.79 -5.03
CA ALA A 108 16.28 2.15 -6.17
C ALA A 108 15.31 1.84 -7.33
N ALA A 109 14.02 1.54 -7.05
CA ALA A 109 13.11 0.97 -8.02
C ALA A 109 11.93 1.88 -8.41
N ALA A 110 11.52 2.79 -7.53
CA ALA A 110 10.34 3.62 -7.74
C ALA A 110 10.64 4.89 -8.57
N PRO A 111 9.65 5.41 -9.31
CA PRO A 111 9.78 6.72 -9.98
C PRO A 111 10.15 7.82 -8.98
N LEU A 112 11.05 8.72 -9.34
CA LEU A 112 11.47 9.83 -8.46
C LEU A 112 10.31 10.77 -8.12
N MET A 113 9.32 10.85 -8.98
CA MET A 113 8.14 11.70 -8.79
C MET A 113 7.07 11.06 -7.91
N ALA A 114 7.18 9.77 -7.57
CA ALA A 114 6.27 9.10 -6.66
C ALA A 114 6.29 9.77 -5.27
N ILE A 115 5.12 9.94 -4.68
CA ILE A 115 4.98 10.38 -3.30
C ILE A 115 5.24 9.18 -2.40
N LEU A 116 6.07 9.35 -1.40
CA LEU A 116 6.34 8.35 -0.36
C LEU A 116 5.62 8.75 0.92
N ALA A 117 4.61 8.01 1.30
CA ALA A 117 3.91 8.18 2.57
C ALA A 117 4.26 7.04 3.53
N SER A 118 4.51 7.34 4.79
CA SER A 118 4.70 6.32 5.81
C SER A 118 3.56 6.32 6.81
N ASN A 119 3.05 5.14 7.14
CA ASN A 119 2.03 4.94 8.17
C ASN A 119 2.65 4.78 9.57
N THR A 120 3.80 5.36 9.83
CA THR A 120 4.38 5.40 11.17
C THR A 120 3.63 6.37 12.07
N SER A 121 3.56 6.07 13.36
CA SER A 121 2.99 6.96 14.38
C SER A 121 3.99 7.35 15.48
N SER A 122 5.17 6.73 15.49
CA SER A 122 6.13 6.86 16.61
C SER A 122 7.58 7.07 16.18
N LEU A 123 7.94 6.70 14.94
CA LEU A 123 9.32 6.85 14.48
C LEU A 123 9.52 8.12 13.65
N ASP A 124 10.59 8.85 13.93
CA ASP A 124 11.09 9.85 13.00
C ASP A 124 11.76 9.12 11.81
N ILE A 125 11.03 9.05 10.70
CA ILE A 125 11.48 8.34 9.50
C ILE A 125 12.34 9.19 8.58
N PHE A 126 12.33 10.52 8.71
CA PHE A 126 13.04 11.40 7.78
C PHE A 126 14.54 11.12 7.69
N PRO A 127 15.25 10.76 8.79
CA PRO A 127 16.64 10.34 8.70
C PRO A 127 16.86 9.00 7.96
N LEU A 128 15.83 8.18 7.81
CA LEU A 128 15.90 6.87 7.15
C LEU A 128 15.63 6.97 5.63
N VAL A 129 14.97 8.05 5.22
CA VAL A 129 14.58 8.26 3.82
C VAL A 129 15.75 8.85 3.03
N PRO A 130 16.11 8.30 1.86
CA PRO A 130 17.13 8.87 1.00
C PRO A 130 16.87 10.35 0.67
N ALA A 131 17.91 11.19 0.79
CA ALA A 131 17.79 12.65 0.73
C ALA A 131 17.05 13.18 -0.50
N ARG A 132 17.20 12.51 -1.65
CA ARG A 132 16.53 12.90 -2.91
C ARG A 132 15.01 12.70 -2.88
N ARG A 133 14.47 11.96 -1.89
CA ARG A 133 13.04 11.69 -1.70
C ARG A 133 12.37 12.57 -0.66
N LEU A 134 13.13 13.24 0.18
CA LEU A 134 12.61 13.99 1.33
C LEU A 134 11.54 15.02 0.96
N GLN A 135 11.67 15.69 -0.18
CA GLN A 135 10.68 16.69 -0.63
C GLN A 135 9.32 16.06 -1.04
N ARG A 136 9.27 14.74 -1.20
CA ARG A 136 8.08 13.98 -1.57
C ARG A 136 7.73 12.91 -0.53
N CYS A 137 8.28 13.05 0.67
CA CYS A 137 7.98 12.17 1.79
C CYS A 137 7.01 12.86 2.75
N VAL A 138 5.98 12.13 3.18
CA VAL A 138 4.97 12.55 4.15
C VAL A 138 4.72 11.46 5.19
N ILE A 139 4.18 11.83 6.35
CA ILE A 139 3.74 10.96 7.44
C ILE A 139 2.23 11.12 7.60
#